data_e220efe7e0a713b245144079a450f8b5
#
_entry.id   e220efe7e0a713b245144079a450f8b5
#
_cell.length_a   1.000
_cell.length_b   1.000
_cell.length_c   1.000
_cell.angle_alpha   90.00
_cell.angle_beta   90.00
_cell.angle_gamma   90.00
#
_symmetry.space_group_name_H-M   'P 1'
#
loop_
_entity.id
_entity.type
_entity.pdbx_description
1 polymer ?
#
loop_
_entity_poly.entity_id
_entity_poly.type
_entity_poly.pdbx_seq_one_letter_code
_entity_poly.pdbx_strand_id
1 'polypeptide(L)'
;EHFQKKEDADKVAAECQERMCEVEKDDVKEKTVRPPKLYDLTTLQREANRYYGFTAQQTLDLVQTLYEKKLLTYPRTDSQFITDDMEDTARQVISIVCRQLPLFSDVSVTPDIARVTDNSKVTDHHAILPTVQLEKQDVSALPQSEQKILNLVGMRLLCATGEKHTYAETQITLSCEGYAFKAKGKTIVQNGWKAIEELFKASLKTKEKDDPMKSLPDVHEGDVLDGVSASVTEHFTTPPKQYTEDTLLSAMETAGNDQFDDDTEKKGLGTPATRAGIIEKLVKSGFAE
;
A
#
# COMPACT_ATOMS: atom_id res chain seq x y z
N GLU A 1 -25.29 -1.51 -11.69
CA GLU A 1 -25.78 -2.91 -11.64
C GLU A 1 -25.14 -3.70 -12.76
N HIS A 2 -24.86 -4.99 -12.50
CA HIS A 2 -24.38 -5.89 -13.54
C HIS A 2 -25.60 -6.65 -14.09
N PHE A 3 -25.87 -6.45 -15.35
CA PHE A 3 -26.91 -7.22 -16.04
C PHE A 3 -26.38 -8.60 -16.38
N GLN A 4 -27.22 -9.62 -16.22
CA GLN A 4 -26.88 -11.00 -16.59
C GLN A 4 -27.08 -11.27 -18.09
N LYS A 5 -27.97 -10.50 -18.73
CA LYS A 5 -28.27 -10.61 -20.14
C LYS A 5 -27.99 -9.29 -20.85
N LYS A 6 -27.40 -9.39 -22.02
CA LYS A 6 -27.07 -8.23 -22.85
C LYS A 6 -28.31 -7.47 -23.28
N GLU A 7 -29.39 -8.18 -23.63
CA GLU A 7 -30.65 -7.58 -24.08
C GLU A 7 -31.24 -6.60 -23.05
N ASP A 8 -31.14 -6.94 -21.75
CA ASP A 8 -31.62 -6.07 -20.67
C ASP A 8 -30.79 -4.79 -20.55
N ALA A 9 -29.48 -4.91 -20.73
CA ALA A 9 -28.57 -3.76 -20.72
C ALA A 9 -28.77 -2.86 -21.93
N ASP A 10 -28.90 -3.44 -23.12
CA ASP A 10 -29.15 -2.72 -24.39
C ASP A 10 -30.50 -1.98 -24.36
N LYS A 11 -31.54 -2.57 -23.75
CA LYS A 11 -32.83 -1.93 -23.55
C LYS A 11 -32.70 -0.67 -22.69
N VAL A 12 -32.06 -0.79 -21.52
CA VAL A 12 -31.84 0.37 -20.62
C VAL A 12 -31.04 1.47 -21.32
N ALA A 13 -29.98 1.11 -22.05
CA ALA A 13 -29.19 2.09 -22.79
C ALA A 13 -30.02 2.81 -23.87
N ALA A 14 -30.87 2.09 -24.60
CA ALA A 14 -31.73 2.67 -25.64
C ALA A 14 -32.79 3.61 -25.06
N GLU A 15 -33.40 3.24 -23.92
CA GLU A 15 -34.41 4.06 -23.25
C GLU A 15 -33.83 5.35 -22.65
N CYS A 16 -32.55 5.32 -22.18
CA CYS A 16 -31.87 6.48 -21.60
C CYS A 16 -31.08 7.33 -22.61
N GLN A 17 -30.94 6.86 -23.84
CA GLN A 17 -30.18 7.60 -24.87
C GLN A 17 -30.81 8.95 -25.19
N GLU A 18 -29.99 10.04 -25.12
CA GLU A 18 -30.43 11.44 -25.40
C GLU A 18 -31.62 11.91 -24.53
N ARG A 19 -31.77 11.32 -23.35
CA ARG A 19 -32.79 11.71 -22.37
C ARG A 19 -32.20 12.64 -21.31
N MET A 20 -33.10 13.31 -20.59
CA MET A 20 -32.74 14.05 -19.37
C MET A 20 -32.56 13.10 -18.21
N CYS A 21 -31.53 13.33 -17.41
CA CYS A 21 -31.30 12.65 -16.15
C CYS A 21 -31.33 13.66 -15.01
N GLU A 22 -31.96 13.31 -13.92
CA GLU A 22 -32.00 14.11 -12.70
C GLU A 22 -31.01 13.56 -11.67
N VAL A 23 -30.30 14.46 -11.00
CA VAL A 23 -29.46 14.13 -9.85
C VAL A 23 -30.40 13.91 -8.65
N GLU A 24 -30.64 12.66 -8.28
CA GLU A 24 -31.48 12.31 -7.12
C GLU A 24 -30.73 12.53 -5.80
N LYS A 25 -29.40 12.38 -5.82
CA LYS A 25 -28.59 12.46 -4.61
C LYS A 25 -27.12 12.73 -4.91
N ASP A 26 -26.52 13.62 -4.13
CA ASP A 26 -25.08 13.84 -4.05
C ASP A 26 -24.60 13.63 -2.60
N ASP A 27 -24.02 12.48 -2.33
CA ASP A 27 -23.43 12.16 -1.03
C ASP A 27 -21.92 12.46 -1.05
N VAL A 28 -21.47 13.34 -0.16
CA VAL A 28 -20.04 13.60 0.05
C VAL A 28 -19.65 13.11 1.44
N LYS A 29 -18.64 12.23 1.49
CA LYS A 29 -18.11 11.68 2.75
C LYS A 29 -16.62 11.83 2.82
N GLU A 30 -16.15 12.49 3.85
CA GLU A 30 -14.72 12.51 4.14
C GLU A 30 -14.25 11.15 4.66
N LYS A 31 -13.19 10.65 4.06
CA LYS A 31 -12.54 9.39 4.44
C LYS A 31 -11.07 9.63 4.75
N THR A 32 -10.61 8.93 5.78
CA THR A 32 -9.21 9.00 6.20
C THR A 32 -8.55 7.63 6.04
N VAL A 33 -7.38 7.61 5.43
CA VAL A 33 -6.51 6.43 5.35
C VAL A 33 -5.34 6.64 6.30
N ARG A 34 -5.22 5.76 7.27
CA ARG A 34 -4.12 5.79 8.25
C ARG A 34 -2.78 5.48 7.55
N PRO A 35 -1.68 6.07 8.02
CA PRO A 35 -0.35 5.66 7.63
C PRO A 35 -0.12 4.15 7.82
N PRO A 36 0.74 3.54 6.98
CA PRO A 36 1.14 2.15 7.17
C PRO A 36 1.93 1.99 8.47
N LYS A 37 2.05 0.78 8.97
CA LYS A 37 2.97 0.45 10.06
C LYS A 37 4.41 0.40 9.55
N LEU A 38 5.39 0.34 10.47
CA LEU A 38 6.79 0.06 10.14
C LEU A 38 6.95 -1.34 9.55
N TYR A 39 8.13 -1.65 9.04
CA TYR A 39 8.41 -2.99 8.51
C TYR A 39 8.80 -3.99 9.60
N ASP A 40 8.12 -5.12 9.58
CA ASP A 40 8.68 -6.42 9.93
C ASP A 40 9.37 -7.05 8.70
N LEU A 41 9.99 -8.21 8.87
CA LEU A 41 10.66 -8.89 7.77
C LEU A 41 9.69 -9.30 6.65
N THR A 42 8.54 -9.87 7.00
CA THR A 42 7.58 -10.38 6.00
C THR A 42 7.03 -9.25 5.14
N THR A 43 6.63 -8.15 5.75
CA THR A 43 6.11 -6.98 5.00
C THR A 43 7.17 -6.35 4.12
N LEU A 44 8.43 -6.28 4.59
CA LEU A 44 9.55 -5.79 3.78
C LEU A 44 9.82 -6.70 2.57
N GLN A 45 9.83 -8.02 2.76
CA GLN A 45 10.01 -9.00 1.68
C GLN A 45 8.90 -8.89 0.63
N ARG A 46 7.65 -8.75 1.08
CA ARG A 46 6.49 -8.59 0.19
C ARG A 46 6.60 -7.33 -0.68
N GLU A 47 6.95 -6.20 -0.10
CA GLU A 47 7.07 -4.96 -0.87
C GLU A 47 8.33 -4.91 -1.73
N ALA A 48 9.44 -5.48 -1.29
CA ALA A 48 10.64 -5.62 -2.11
C ALA A 48 10.38 -6.51 -3.35
N ASN A 49 9.57 -7.57 -3.21
CA ASN A 49 9.12 -8.36 -4.35
C ASN A 49 8.23 -7.54 -5.28
N ARG A 50 7.23 -6.84 -4.74
CA ARG A 50 6.29 -6.02 -5.52
C ARG A 50 6.97 -4.91 -6.31
N TYR A 51 7.90 -4.17 -5.68
CA TYR A 51 8.52 -3.00 -6.30
C TYR A 51 9.76 -3.32 -7.14
N TYR A 52 10.50 -4.36 -6.77
CA TYR A 52 11.80 -4.65 -7.38
C TYR A 52 11.93 -6.05 -7.97
N GLY A 53 10.96 -6.93 -7.75
CA GLY A 53 11.03 -8.33 -8.12
C GLY A 53 12.06 -9.13 -7.33
N PHE A 54 12.51 -8.63 -6.18
CA PHE A 54 13.42 -9.39 -5.32
C PHE A 54 12.70 -10.56 -4.70
N THR A 55 13.36 -11.72 -4.64
CA THR A 55 12.84 -12.85 -3.89
C THR A 55 12.88 -12.58 -2.39
N ALA A 56 12.09 -13.30 -1.61
CA ALA A 56 12.12 -13.21 -0.15
C ALA A 56 13.52 -13.50 0.41
N GLN A 57 14.24 -14.48 -0.18
CA GLN A 57 15.60 -14.80 0.25
C GLN A 57 16.59 -13.67 -0.14
N GLN A 58 16.52 -13.16 -1.37
CA GLN A 58 17.36 -12.02 -1.78
C GLN A 58 17.14 -10.81 -0.89
N THR A 59 15.90 -10.53 -0.52
CA THR A 59 15.57 -9.43 0.39
C THR A 59 16.19 -9.65 1.78
N LEU A 60 16.06 -10.87 2.32
CA LEU A 60 16.66 -11.21 3.61
C LEU A 60 18.20 -11.05 3.58
N ASP A 61 18.86 -11.52 2.54
CA ASP A 61 20.31 -11.44 2.40
C ASP A 61 20.80 -9.98 2.31
N LEU A 62 20.08 -9.13 1.57
CA LEU A 62 20.37 -7.70 1.45
C LEU A 62 20.18 -6.97 2.78
N VAL A 63 19.08 -7.25 3.49
CA VAL A 63 18.81 -6.64 4.80
C VAL A 63 19.82 -7.12 5.84
N GLN A 64 20.21 -8.40 5.82
CA GLN A 64 21.26 -8.95 6.67
C GLN A 64 22.60 -8.24 6.41
N THR A 65 22.97 -8.03 5.15
CA THR A 65 24.19 -7.30 4.78
C THR A 65 24.16 -5.86 5.28
N LEU A 66 23.01 -5.17 5.14
CA LEU A 66 22.86 -3.80 5.64
C LEU A 66 22.89 -3.73 7.17
N TYR A 67 22.37 -4.75 7.85
CA TYR A 67 22.48 -4.88 9.31
C TYR A 67 23.95 -5.06 9.75
N GLU A 68 24.71 -5.92 9.09
CA GLU A 68 26.14 -6.14 9.37
C GLU A 68 26.97 -4.86 9.11
N LYS A 69 26.59 -4.06 8.13
CA LYS A 69 27.12 -2.70 7.90
C LYS A 69 26.62 -1.68 8.92
N LYS A 70 25.75 -2.06 9.84
CA LYS A 70 25.11 -1.21 10.85
C LYS A 70 24.24 -0.10 10.25
N LEU A 71 23.72 -0.28 9.03
CA LEU A 71 22.86 0.70 8.35
C LEU A 71 21.38 0.45 8.60
N LEU A 72 21.00 -0.80 8.89
CA LEU A 72 19.65 -1.19 9.32
C LEU A 72 19.71 -1.89 10.69
N THR A 73 18.56 -1.95 11.36
CA THR A 73 18.34 -2.73 12.58
C THR A 73 18.19 -4.21 12.26
N TYR A 74 18.07 -5.07 13.27
CA TYR A 74 18.02 -6.53 13.13
C TYR A 74 16.89 -6.98 12.20
N PRO A 75 17.15 -7.81 11.17
CA PRO A 75 16.19 -8.11 10.11
C PRO A 75 15.10 -9.12 10.49
N ARG A 76 15.39 -10.08 11.38
CA ARG A 76 14.46 -11.19 11.69
C ARG A 76 13.50 -10.80 12.80
N THR A 77 12.64 -9.84 12.55
CA THR A 77 11.63 -9.36 13.49
C THR A 77 10.23 -9.54 12.91
N ASP A 78 9.27 -9.79 13.76
CA ASP A 78 7.83 -9.78 13.48
C ASP A 78 7.14 -8.51 14.00
N SER A 79 7.87 -7.65 14.71
CA SER A 79 7.34 -6.38 15.20
C SER A 79 7.33 -5.31 14.12
N GLN A 80 6.23 -4.54 14.10
CA GLN A 80 6.04 -3.35 13.28
C GLN A 80 6.04 -2.07 14.11
N PHE A 81 6.60 -2.14 15.33
CA PHE A 81 6.62 -1.05 16.31
C PHE A 81 8.02 -0.87 16.89
N ILE A 82 8.23 0.30 17.51
CA ILE A 82 9.40 0.62 18.33
C ILE A 82 8.99 0.76 19.79
N THR A 83 9.97 0.77 20.69
CA THR A 83 9.79 1.07 22.11
C THR A 83 9.89 2.58 22.38
N ASP A 84 9.37 3.03 23.50
CA ASP A 84 9.33 4.45 23.90
C ASP A 84 10.75 5.06 24.07
N ASP A 85 11.72 4.28 24.55
CA ASP A 85 13.11 4.70 24.66
C ASP A 85 13.79 4.96 23.30
N MET A 86 13.19 4.53 22.19
CA MET A 86 13.67 4.76 20.83
C MET A 86 13.11 6.02 20.17
N GLU A 87 12.18 6.73 20.76
CA GLU A 87 11.50 7.87 20.11
C GLU A 87 12.47 8.96 19.63
N ASP A 88 13.41 9.37 20.49
CA ASP A 88 14.39 10.39 20.11
C ASP A 88 15.33 9.90 19.00
N THR A 89 15.75 8.64 19.08
CA THR A 89 16.56 8.00 18.02
C THR A 89 15.78 7.97 16.71
N ALA A 90 14.49 7.62 16.73
CA ALA A 90 13.65 7.59 15.53
C ALA A 90 13.52 9.00 14.90
N ARG A 91 13.36 10.06 15.70
CA ARG A 91 13.35 11.46 15.20
C ARG A 91 14.67 11.82 14.52
N GLN A 92 15.78 11.45 15.13
CA GLN A 92 17.11 11.66 14.54
C GLN A 92 17.27 10.91 13.21
N VAL A 93 16.88 9.63 13.18
CA VAL A 93 16.96 8.79 11.97
C VAL A 93 16.10 9.35 10.84
N ILE A 94 14.89 9.85 11.10
CA ILE A 94 14.05 10.52 10.10
C ILE A 94 14.80 11.70 9.46
N SER A 95 15.43 12.54 10.27
CA SER A 95 16.21 13.67 9.77
C SER A 95 17.42 13.23 8.93
N ILE A 96 18.07 12.12 9.32
CA ILE A 96 19.19 11.52 8.57
C ILE A 96 18.68 10.96 7.23
N VAL A 97 17.57 10.25 7.22
CA VAL A 97 16.96 9.71 5.99
C VAL A 97 16.70 10.82 4.98
N CYS A 98 16.07 11.93 5.40
CA CYS A 98 15.84 13.08 4.52
C CYS A 98 17.12 13.72 3.99
N ARG A 99 18.24 13.69 4.73
CA ARG A 99 19.51 14.25 4.28
C ARG A 99 20.35 13.30 3.42
N GLN A 100 20.36 12.01 3.77
CA GLN A 100 21.28 11.02 3.19
C GLN A 100 20.71 10.23 2.02
N LEU A 101 19.38 10.12 1.92
CA LEU A 101 18.74 9.47 0.79
C LEU A 101 18.25 10.54 -0.21
N PRO A 102 18.91 10.70 -1.36
CA PRO A 102 18.63 11.79 -2.31
C PRO A 102 17.15 11.84 -2.76
N LEU A 103 16.49 10.70 -2.77
CA LEU A 103 15.06 10.61 -3.12
C LEU A 103 14.18 11.43 -2.17
N PHE A 104 14.59 11.64 -0.92
CA PHE A 104 13.79 12.31 0.11
C PHE A 104 14.37 13.67 0.54
N SER A 105 15.34 14.22 -0.19
CA SER A 105 16.01 15.50 0.18
C SER A 105 15.05 16.68 0.31
N ASP A 106 13.99 16.70 -0.49
CA ASP A 106 13.00 17.78 -0.50
C ASP A 106 11.75 17.45 0.36
N VAL A 107 11.76 16.30 1.06
CA VAL A 107 10.65 15.88 1.92
C VAL A 107 10.76 16.57 3.27
N SER A 108 9.72 17.34 3.61
CA SER A 108 9.55 17.91 4.95
C SER A 108 8.42 17.17 5.67
N VAL A 109 8.73 16.60 6.83
CA VAL A 109 7.76 15.87 7.65
C VAL A 109 7.72 16.40 9.07
N THR A 110 6.51 16.43 9.65
CA THR A 110 6.31 16.57 11.08
C THR A 110 5.96 15.20 11.64
N PRO A 111 6.96 14.41 12.12
CA PRO A 111 6.74 13.01 12.42
C PRO A 111 5.91 12.81 13.69
N ASP A 112 4.87 12.01 13.60
CA ASP A 112 4.12 11.48 14.74
C ASP A 112 4.70 10.12 15.15
N ILE A 113 5.72 10.17 16.03
CA ILE A 113 6.42 8.97 16.49
C ILE A 113 5.54 8.12 17.40
N ALA A 114 4.68 8.72 18.20
CA ALA A 114 3.80 7.99 19.13
C ALA A 114 2.92 6.96 18.40
N ARG A 115 2.63 7.18 17.11
CA ARG A 115 1.85 6.24 16.30
C ARG A 115 2.54 4.90 16.09
N VAL A 116 3.85 4.89 16.04
CA VAL A 116 4.67 3.69 15.80
C VAL A 116 5.31 3.15 17.06
N THR A 117 5.04 3.76 18.22
CA THR A 117 5.56 3.37 19.54
C THR A 117 4.52 2.52 20.27
N ASP A 118 4.89 1.29 20.60
CA ASP A 118 4.05 0.38 21.41
C ASP A 118 4.90 -0.71 22.04
N ASN A 119 5.29 -0.53 23.32
CA ASN A 119 6.14 -1.48 24.04
C ASN A 119 5.53 -2.88 24.13
N SER A 120 4.20 -2.99 24.16
CA SER A 120 3.51 -4.29 24.27
C SER A 120 3.62 -5.14 23.00
N LYS A 121 3.99 -4.52 21.86
CA LYS A 121 4.12 -5.15 20.54
C LYS A 121 5.56 -5.33 20.11
N VAL A 122 6.50 -5.07 20.99
CA VAL A 122 7.92 -5.35 20.79
C VAL A 122 8.32 -6.42 21.80
N THR A 123 8.63 -7.61 21.31
CA THR A 123 9.08 -8.74 22.14
C THR A 123 10.60 -8.75 22.21
N ASP A 124 11.26 -9.46 21.31
CA ASP A 124 12.73 -9.59 21.27
C ASP A 124 13.38 -8.47 20.43
N HIS A 125 12.74 -8.07 19.36
CA HIS A 125 13.25 -7.08 18.42
C HIS A 125 12.14 -6.13 17.96
N HIS A 126 12.48 -4.85 17.83
CA HIS A 126 11.60 -3.85 17.24
C HIS A 126 11.60 -3.91 15.69
N ALA A 127 10.79 -3.08 15.06
CA ALA A 127 10.68 -2.97 13.60
C ALA A 127 12.03 -2.69 12.91
N ILE A 128 12.11 -3.00 11.62
CA ILE A 128 13.28 -2.72 10.77
C ILE A 128 13.32 -1.23 10.45
N LEU A 129 14.42 -0.58 10.85
CA LEU A 129 14.66 0.86 10.66
C LEU A 129 16.07 1.11 10.14
N PRO A 130 16.32 2.25 9.44
CA PRO A 130 17.66 2.76 9.27
C PRO A 130 18.26 3.13 10.63
N THR A 131 19.57 3.16 10.72
CA THR A 131 20.26 3.53 11.95
C THR A 131 20.93 4.91 11.82
N VAL A 132 21.37 5.48 12.93
CA VAL A 132 22.13 6.73 12.94
C VAL A 132 23.47 6.63 12.21
N GLN A 133 24.00 5.42 11.97
CA GLN A 133 25.25 5.24 11.20
C GLN A 133 25.08 5.60 9.72
N LEU A 134 23.85 5.65 9.22
CA LEU A 134 23.55 6.11 7.86
C LEU A 134 24.09 7.55 7.63
N GLU A 135 24.18 8.37 8.66
CA GLU A 135 24.73 9.74 8.55
C GLU A 135 26.18 9.78 8.05
N LYS A 136 26.97 8.73 8.33
CA LYS A 136 28.40 8.64 7.97
C LYS A 136 28.63 7.87 6.67
N GLN A 137 27.55 7.31 6.08
CA GLN A 137 27.63 6.46 4.91
C GLN A 137 27.48 7.25 3.63
N ASP A 138 28.42 7.08 2.72
CA ASP A 138 28.16 7.44 1.32
C ASP A 138 27.24 6.39 0.69
N VAL A 139 25.96 6.73 0.59
CA VAL A 139 24.94 5.84 0.03
C VAL A 139 25.19 5.55 -1.45
N SER A 140 25.79 6.49 -2.19
CA SER A 140 26.07 6.32 -3.61
C SER A 140 27.16 5.25 -3.88
N ALA A 141 28.01 4.97 -2.91
CA ALA A 141 29.03 3.93 -2.97
C ALA A 141 28.50 2.52 -2.70
N LEU A 142 27.26 2.38 -2.21
CA LEU A 142 26.64 1.08 -1.97
C LEU A 142 26.17 0.43 -3.29
N PRO A 143 26.14 -0.93 -3.37
CA PRO A 143 25.47 -1.64 -4.45
C PRO A 143 24.04 -1.16 -4.66
N GLN A 144 23.57 -1.11 -5.91
CA GLN A 144 22.24 -0.61 -6.26
C GLN A 144 21.11 -1.36 -5.54
N SER A 145 21.26 -2.68 -5.33
CA SER A 145 20.29 -3.48 -4.59
C SER A 145 20.17 -3.07 -3.12
N GLU A 146 21.30 -2.74 -2.48
CA GLU A 146 21.32 -2.24 -1.11
C GLU A 146 20.69 -0.83 -1.02
N GLN A 147 20.99 0.05 -1.98
CA GLN A 147 20.38 1.39 -2.07
C GLN A 147 18.85 1.27 -2.21
N LYS A 148 18.35 0.33 -3.02
CA LYS A 148 16.92 0.06 -3.17
C LYS A 148 16.25 -0.33 -1.85
N ILE A 149 16.87 -1.21 -1.08
CA ILE A 149 16.34 -1.62 0.25
C ILE A 149 16.39 -0.44 1.23
N LEU A 150 17.47 0.33 1.27
CA LEU A 150 17.55 1.52 2.13
C LEU A 150 16.46 2.55 1.78
N ASN A 151 16.24 2.83 0.50
CA ASN A 151 15.17 3.72 0.06
C ASN A 151 13.78 3.19 0.45
N LEU A 152 13.56 1.89 0.34
CA LEU A 152 12.29 1.26 0.70
C LEU A 152 12.03 1.37 2.22
N VAL A 153 13.03 1.07 3.05
CA VAL A 153 12.91 1.17 4.51
C VAL A 153 12.81 2.63 4.96
N GLY A 154 13.56 3.55 4.34
CA GLY A 154 13.46 4.99 4.58
C GLY A 154 12.08 5.54 4.23
N MET A 155 11.56 5.20 3.05
CA MET A 155 10.20 5.55 2.63
C MET A 155 9.17 5.09 3.65
N ARG A 156 9.26 3.85 4.10
CA ARG A 156 8.31 3.29 5.08
C ARG A 156 8.35 4.04 6.41
N LEU A 157 9.53 4.38 6.91
CA LEU A 157 9.66 5.17 8.14
C LEU A 157 8.99 6.54 8.01
N LEU A 158 9.24 7.25 6.92
CA LEU A 158 8.62 8.55 6.64
C LEU A 158 7.10 8.45 6.49
N CYS A 159 6.61 7.42 5.79
CA CYS A 159 5.17 7.18 5.65
C CYS A 159 4.52 6.83 6.98
N ALA A 160 5.10 5.91 7.76
CA ALA A 160 4.52 5.41 9.02
C ALA A 160 4.37 6.51 10.08
N THR A 161 5.29 7.47 10.08
CA THR A 161 5.27 8.62 10.98
C THR A 161 4.63 9.87 10.37
N GLY A 162 4.23 9.81 9.09
CA GLY A 162 3.63 10.93 8.36
C GLY A 162 2.17 11.20 8.75
N GLU A 163 1.62 12.27 8.20
CA GLU A 163 0.23 12.64 8.41
C GLU A 163 -0.73 11.69 7.70
N LYS A 164 -1.98 11.67 8.15
CA LYS A 164 -3.04 10.88 7.53
C LYS A 164 -3.32 11.37 6.12
N HIS A 165 -3.70 10.46 5.21
CA HIS A 165 -4.27 10.81 3.93
C HIS A 165 -5.78 10.97 4.07
N THR A 166 -6.32 12.13 3.67
CA THR A 166 -7.74 12.43 3.75
C THR A 166 -8.27 12.78 2.37
N TYR A 167 -9.42 12.23 2.01
CA TYR A 167 -10.10 12.51 0.75
C TYR A 167 -11.61 12.57 0.94
N ALA A 168 -12.28 13.38 0.14
CA ALA A 168 -13.73 13.39 0.00
C ALA A 168 -14.13 12.35 -1.06
N GLU A 169 -14.95 11.38 -0.68
CA GLU A 169 -15.61 10.45 -1.61
C GLU A 169 -16.98 11.02 -1.94
N THR A 170 -17.20 11.36 -3.21
CA THR A 170 -18.47 11.80 -3.72
C THR A 170 -19.18 10.64 -4.42
N GLN A 171 -20.42 10.39 -4.05
CA GLN A 171 -21.29 9.45 -4.74
C GLN A 171 -22.51 10.18 -5.27
N ILE A 172 -22.67 10.22 -6.59
CA ILE A 172 -23.82 10.80 -7.28
C ILE A 172 -24.74 9.65 -7.68
N THR A 173 -26.04 9.81 -7.40
CA THR A 173 -27.09 8.94 -7.91
C THR A 173 -27.91 9.75 -8.91
N LEU A 174 -28.01 9.24 -10.13
CA LEU A 174 -28.80 9.83 -11.23
C LEU A 174 -30.00 8.96 -11.50
N SER A 175 -31.15 9.57 -11.77
CA SER A 175 -32.35 8.93 -12.30
C SER A 175 -32.53 9.28 -13.76
N CYS A 176 -32.72 8.29 -14.61
CA CYS A 176 -33.03 8.44 -16.02
C CYS A 176 -34.09 7.43 -16.43
N GLU A 177 -35.26 7.90 -16.88
CA GLU A 177 -36.39 7.05 -17.29
C GLU A 177 -36.73 5.96 -16.25
N GLY A 178 -36.58 6.28 -14.95
CA GLY A 178 -36.85 5.35 -13.84
C GLY A 178 -35.70 4.38 -13.52
N TYR A 179 -34.57 4.46 -14.21
CA TYR A 179 -33.37 3.70 -13.92
C TYR A 179 -32.39 4.52 -13.08
N ALA A 180 -31.82 3.90 -12.04
CA ALA A 180 -30.83 4.53 -11.18
C ALA A 180 -29.41 4.22 -11.64
N PHE A 181 -28.61 5.26 -11.85
CA PHE A 181 -27.18 5.19 -12.18
C PHE A 181 -26.34 5.76 -11.04
N LYS A 182 -25.20 5.14 -10.73
CA LYS A 182 -24.31 5.58 -9.67
C LYS A 182 -22.93 5.88 -10.20
N ALA A 183 -22.42 7.08 -9.88
CA ALA A 183 -21.04 7.47 -10.13
C ALA A 183 -20.32 7.67 -8.79
N LYS A 184 -19.04 7.32 -8.76
CA LYS A 184 -18.16 7.57 -7.59
C LYS A 184 -16.91 8.31 -8.03
N GLY A 185 -16.56 9.33 -7.28
CA GLY A 185 -15.35 10.10 -7.46
C GLY A 185 -14.65 10.32 -6.12
N LYS A 186 -13.39 10.78 -6.20
CA LYS A 186 -12.59 11.11 -5.03
C LYS A 186 -11.85 12.42 -5.28
N THR A 187 -11.87 13.29 -4.29
CA THR A 187 -11.09 14.53 -4.28
C THR A 187 -10.15 14.51 -3.08
N ILE A 188 -8.85 14.67 -3.31
CA ILE A 188 -7.86 14.72 -2.23
C ILE A 188 -8.05 15.99 -1.43
N VAL A 189 -8.23 15.85 -0.10
CA VAL A 189 -8.26 16.96 0.86
C VAL A 189 -6.85 17.17 1.42
N GLN A 190 -6.18 16.10 1.82
CA GLN A 190 -4.83 16.12 2.35
C GLN A 190 -4.07 14.88 1.87
N ASN A 191 -2.96 15.07 1.15
CA ASN A 191 -2.22 13.92 0.62
C ASN A 191 -1.50 13.13 1.73
N GLY A 192 -0.96 13.82 2.73
CA GLY A 192 -0.32 13.20 3.89
C GLY A 192 0.80 12.24 3.48
N TRP A 193 0.88 11.09 4.14
CA TRP A 193 1.91 10.08 3.90
C TRP A 193 1.94 9.54 2.46
N LYS A 194 0.83 9.60 1.73
CA LYS A 194 0.78 9.13 0.34
C LYS A 194 1.64 9.96 -0.60
N ALA A 195 1.87 11.23 -0.32
CA ALA A 195 2.79 12.05 -1.11
C ALA A 195 4.20 11.46 -1.15
N ILE A 196 4.65 10.88 -0.02
CA ILE A 196 5.97 10.23 0.10
C ILE A 196 5.98 8.90 -0.68
N GLU A 197 4.93 8.12 -0.57
CA GLU A 197 4.77 6.86 -1.32
C GLU A 197 4.71 7.12 -2.85
N GLU A 198 3.99 8.14 -3.28
CA GLU A 198 3.91 8.55 -4.69
C GLU A 198 5.26 9.03 -5.23
N LEU A 199 6.00 9.82 -4.46
CA LEU A 199 7.36 10.22 -4.79
C LEU A 199 8.27 8.99 -4.99
N PHE A 200 8.18 8.02 -4.07
CA PHE A 200 8.92 6.76 -4.18
C PHE A 200 8.50 5.96 -5.43
N LYS A 201 7.22 5.76 -5.67
CA LYS A 201 6.70 5.04 -6.85
C LYS A 201 7.12 5.72 -8.16
N ALA A 202 7.09 7.04 -8.22
CA ALA A 202 7.53 7.79 -9.38
C ALA A 202 9.00 7.54 -9.73
N SER A 203 9.86 7.24 -8.72
CA SER A 203 11.26 6.91 -8.93
C SER A 203 11.50 5.53 -9.54
N LEU A 204 10.52 4.62 -9.47
CA LEU A 204 10.66 3.21 -9.88
C LEU A 204 10.59 2.99 -11.40
N LYS A 205 10.28 3.99 -12.22
CA LYS A 205 10.07 3.88 -13.69
C LYS A 205 9.04 2.81 -14.10
N THR A 206 8.35 2.20 -13.15
CA THR A 206 7.27 1.24 -13.39
C THR A 206 5.97 2.03 -13.57
N LYS A 207 5.32 1.85 -14.72
CA LYS A 207 3.96 2.34 -14.93
C LYS A 207 3.00 1.43 -14.16
N GLU A 208 2.93 1.55 -12.84
CA GLU A 208 1.70 1.13 -12.17
C GLU A 208 0.60 2.05 -12.71
N LYS A 209 -0.42 1.43 -13.29
CA LYS A 209 -1.65 2.14 -13.63
C LYS A 209 -2.35 2.42 -12.29
N ASP A 210 -1.98 3.53 -11.64
CA ASP A 210 -2.92 4.13 -10.71
C ASP A 210 -4.19 4.39 -11.51
N ASP A 211 -5.29 3.84 -11.07
CA ASP A 211 -6.60 4.12 -11.66
C ASP A 211 -6.80 5.64 -11.50
N PRO A 212 -6.84 6.42 -12.61
CA PRO A 212 -6.87 7.86 -12.49
C PRO A 212 -8.09 8.22 -11.66
N MET A 213 -7.87 8.88 -10.55
CA MET A 213 -8.94 9.36 -9.69
C MET A 213 -9.87 10.20 -10.55
N LYS A 214 -11.06 9.65 -10.86
CA LYS A 214 -12.07 10.37 -11.60
C LYS A 214 -12.63 11.44 -10.68
N SER A 215 -12.33 12.68 -10.98
CA SER A 215 -13.06 13.79 -10.40
C SER A 215 -14.44 13.81 -11.06
N LEU A 216 -15.49 13.81 -10.26
CA LEU A 216 -16.85 14.00 -10.77
C LEU A 216 -17.09 15.50 -11.02
N PRO A 217 -17.99 15.84 -11.96
CA PRO A 217 -18.45 17.22 -12.11
C PRO A 217 -19.13 17.70 -10.83
N ASP A 218 -19.09 18.99 -10.62
CA ASP A 218 -19.79 19.65 -9.51
C ASP A 218 -21.27 19.74 -9.86
N VAL A 219 -22.06 18.82 -9.33
CA VAL A 219 -23.52 18.74 -9.53
C VAL A 219 -24.20 18.49 -8.20
N HIS A 220 -25.42 18.99 -8.05
CA HIS A 220 -26.17 18.96 -6.81
C HIS A 220 -27.52 18.26 -6.99
N GLU A 221 -28.09 17.80 -5.91
CA GLU A 221 -29.44 17.20 -5.88
C GLU A 221 -30.46 18.15 -6.52
N GLY A 222 -31.23 17.63 -7.47
CA GLY A 222 -32.20 18.35 -8.27
C GLY A 222 -31.66 18.93 -9.58
N ASP A 223 -30.35 18.84 -9.85
CA ASP A 223 -29.79 19.25 -11.14
C ASP A 223 -30.29 18.31 -12.26
N VAL A 224 -30.59 18.90 -13.41
CA VAL A 224 -31.03 18.16 -14.60
C VAL A 224 -29.91 18.18 -15.64
N LEU A 225 -29.48 17.00 -16.06
CA LEU A 225 -28.48 16.79 -17.10
C LEU A 225 -29.22 16.43 -18.40
N ASP A 226 -29.03 17.23 -19.45
CA ASP A 226 -29.68 17.03 -20.75
C ASP A 226 -28.74 16.31 -21.73
N GLY A 227 -29.35 15.55 -22.65
CA GLY A 227 -28.62 14.94 -23.76
C GLY A 227 -27.57 13.89 -23.32
N VAL A 228 -27.85 13.11 -22.28
CA VAL A 228 -26.91 12.11 -21.80
C VAL A 228 -26.73 10.98 -22.82
N SER A 229 -25.50 10.48 -22.95
CA SER A 229 -25.21 9.29 -23.75
C SER A 229 -25.14 8.06 -22.88
N ALA A 230 -25.83 6.99 -23.27
CA ALA A 230 -25.79 5.71 -22.62
C ALA A 230 -25.05 4.68 -23.49
N SER A 231 -24.17 3.89 -22.89
CA SER A 231 -23.43 2.84 -23.59
C SER A 231 -23.36 1.57 -22.76
N VAL A 232 -23.38 0.42 -23.42
CA VAL A 232 -23.20 -0.90 -22.79
C VAL A 232 -21.76 -1.34 -22.98
N THR A 233 -21.09 -1.73 -21.89
CA THR A 233 -19.76 -2.32 -21.93
C THR A 233 -19.81 -3.76 -21.45
N GLU A 234 -19.20 -4.67 -22.21
CA GLU A 234 -19.09 -6.07 -21.84
C GLU A 234 -17.80 -6.30 -21.07
N HIS A 235 -17.91 -6.99 -19.94
CA HIS A 235 -16.76 -7.36 -19.11
C HIS A 235 -16.80 -8.87 -18.84
N PHE A 236 -15.63 -9.49 -18.91
CA PHE A 236 -15.46 -10.90 -18.59
C PHE A 236 -14.77 -11.04 -17.22
N THR A 237 -15.21 -12.04 -16.46
CA THR A 237 -14.47 -12.45 -15.26
C THR A 237 -13.13 -13.05 -15.67
N THR A 238 -12.10 -12.74 -14.91
CA THR A 238 -10.77 -13.33 -15.09
C THR A 238 -10.52 -14.39 -14.02
N PRO A 239 -9.76 -15.46 -14.32
CA PRO A 239 -9.38 -16.42 -13.30
C PRO A 239 -8.54 -15.74 -12.21
N PRO A 240 -8.48 -16.33 -10.99
CA PRO A 240 -7.56 -15.86 -9.95
C PRO A 240 -6.13 -15.79 -10.49
N LYS A 241 -5.41 -14.72 -10.12
CA LYS A 241 -4.00 -14.58 -10.48
C LYS A 241 -3.17 -15.67 -9.79
N GLN A 242 -2.12 -16.14 -10.45
CA GLN A 242 -1.12 -17.00 -9.81
C GLN A 242 -0.46 -16.26 -8.64
N TYR A 243 0.01 -17.02 -7.67
CA TYR A 243 0.76 -16.45 -6.57
C TYR A 243 2.10 -15.88 -7.06
N THR A 244 2.45 -14.72 -6.57
CA THR A 244 3.81 -14.18 -6.53
C THR A 244 4.39 -14.43 -5.15
N GLU A 245 5.68 -14.24 -4.93
CA GLU A 245 6.23 -14.35 -3.57
C GLU A 245 5.57 -13.38 -2.59
N ASP A 246 5.21 -12.14 -3.02
CA ASP A 246 4.43 -11.20 -2.20
C ASP A 246 3.11 -11.82 -1.73
N THR A 247 2.32 -12.33 -2.66
CA THR A 247 0.99 -12.87 -2.32
C THR A 247 1.07 -14.21 -1.60
N LEU A 248 2.09 -15.03 -1.88
CA LEU A 248 2.35 -16.29 -1.18
C LEU A 248 2.77 -16.04 0.27
N LEU A 249 3.69 -15.11 0.52
CA LEU A 249 4.07 -14.71 1.88
C LEU A 249 2.86 -14.23 2.69
N SER A 250 1.97 -13.43 2.06
CA SER A 250 0.72 -12.99 2.69
C SER A 250 -0.19 -14.18 3.02
N ALA A 251 -0.34 -15.12 2.10
CA ALA A 251 -1.16 -16.31 2.32
C ALA A 251 -0.58 -17.21 3.42
N MET A 252 0.75 -17.36 3.47
CA MET A 252 1.41 -18.11 4.54
C MET A 252 1.20 -17.45 5.92
N GLU A 253 1.25 -16.11 5.98
CA GLU A 253 1.08 -15.35 7.23
C GLU A 253 -0.33 -15.46 7.79
N THR A 254 -1.34 -15.53 6.93
CA THR A 254 -2.75 -15.58 7.31
C THR A 254 -3.36 -16.98 7.28
N ALA A 255 -2.58 -18.00 6.90
CA ALA A 255 -3.06 -19.38 6.78
C ALA A 255 -3.67 -19.88 8.09
N GLY A 256 -4.90 -20.38 8.03
CA GLY A 256 -5.62 -20.94 9.17
C GLY A 256 -6.27 -19.92 10.10
N ASN A 257 -6.12 -18.62 9.86
CA ASN A 257 -6.68 -17.59 10.75
C ASN A 257 -8.20 -17.64 10.86
N ASP A 258 -8.89 -18.17 9.87
CA ASP A 258 -10.33 -18.39 9.81
C ASP A 258 -10.79 -19.69 10.51
N GLN A 259 -9.83 -20.56 10.87
CA GLN A 259 -10.08 -21.86 11.53
C GLN A 259 -9.89 -21.82 13.04
N PHE A 260 -9.36 -20.71 13.56
CA PHE A 260 -9.06 -20.55 14.99
C PHE A 260 -9.93 -19.45 15.61
N ASP A 261 -10.33 -19.68 16.87
CA ASP A 261 -11.04 -18.68 17.68
C ASP A 261 -10.17 -17.43 17.92
N ASP A 262 -10.79 -16.31 18.26
CA ASP A 262 -10.11 -15.01 18.42
C ASP A 262 -9.06 -15.00 19.56
N ASP A 263 -9.20 -15.91 20.53
CA ASP A 263 -8.27 -16.05 21.67
C ASP A 263 -7.01 -16.87 21.33
N THR A 264 -6.93 -17.44 20.12
CA THR A 264 -5.78 -18.27 19.70
C THR A 264 -4.75 -17.42 18.99
N GLU A 265 -3.46 -17.60 19.36
CA GLU A 265 -2.36 -16.92 18.66
C GLU A 265 -2.27 -17.37 17.19
N LYS A 266 -2.60 -16.47 16.28
CA LYS A 266 -2.68 -16.73 14.83
C LYS A 266 -1.30 -16.53 14.20
N LYS A 267 -0.52 -17.62 14.09
CA LYS A 267 0.87 -17.58 13.57
C LYS A 267 1.03 -17.84 12.07
N GLY A 268 0.00 -18.37 11.41
CA GLY A 268 0.08 -18.83 10.03
C GLY A 268 1.06 -19.98 9.81
N LEU A 269 1.58 -20.12 8.60
CA LEU A 269 2.58 -21.12 8.22
C LEU A 269 4.00 -20.54 8.28
N GLY A 270 4.86 -21.16 9.06
CA GLY A 270 6.24 -20.73 9.27
C GLY A 270 6.35 -19.42 10.05
N THR A 271 7.57 -18.98 10.31
CA THR A 271 7.90 -17.70 10.93
C THR A 271 8.48 -16.73 9.91
N PRO A 272 8.56 -15.42 10.16
CA PRO A 272 9.24 -14.47 9.27
C PRO A 272 10.65 -14.94 8.87
N ALA A 273 11.39 -15.51 9.82
CA ALA A 273 12.74 -16.00 9.59
C ALA A 273 12.84 -17.25 8.69
N THR A 274 11.78 -18.06 8.58
CA THR A 274 11.81 -19.36 7.89
C THR A 274 11.08 -19.37 6.55
N ARG A 275 10.12 -18.48 6.33
CA ARG A 275 9.27 -18.46 5.11
C ARG A 275 10.09 -18.35 3.84
N ALA A 276 11.08 -17.45 3.81
CA ALA A 276 11.94 -17.27 2.63
C ALA A 276 12.66 -18.57 2.22
N GLY A 277 13.29 -19.26 3.18
CA GLY A 277 13.98 -20.53 2.93
C GLY A 277 13.04 -21.66 2.50
N ILE A 278 11.79 -21.66 2.98
CA ILE A 278 10.77 -22.63 2.57
C ILE A 278 10.41 -22.40 1.08
N ILE A 279 10.13 -21.15 0.71
CA ILE A 279 9.80 -20.80 -0.69
C ILE A 279 10.97 -21.14 -1.61
N GLU A 280 12.19 -20.75 -1.25
CA GLU A 280 13.37 -21.04 -2.04
C GLU A 280 13.58 -22.57 -2.23
N LYS A 281 13.33 -23.36 -1.19
CA LYS A 281 13.40 -24.82 -1.28
C LYS A 281 12.36 -25.40 -2.24
N LEU A 282 11.13 -24.87 -2.24
CA LEU A 282 10.07 -25.31 -3.16
C LEU A 282 10.46 -25.02 -4.62
N VAL A 283 11.01 -23.83 -4.90
CA VAL A 283 11.48 -23.46 -6.23
C VAL A 283 12.65 -24.35 -6.67
N LYS A 284 13.68 -24.53 -5.82
CA LYS A 284 14.82 -25.40 -6.12
C LYS A 284 14.43 -26.86 -6.33
N SER A 285 13.34 -27.32 -5.73
CA SER A 285 12.83 -28.69 -5.89
C SER A 285 11.83 -28.84 -7.04
N GLY A 286 11.55 -27.77 -7.78
CA GLY A 286 10.63 -27.78 -8.93
C GLY A 286 9.14 -27.88 -8.58
N PHE A 287 8.77 -27.62 -7.31
CA PHE A 287 7.36 -27.55 -6.87
C PHE A 287 6.73 -26.17 -7.09
N ALA A 288 7.55 -25.15 -7.32
CA ALA A 288 7.14 -23.79 -7.66
C ALA A 288 8.12 -23.22 -8.70
N GLU A 289 7.64 -22.25 -9.51
CA GLU A 289 8.42 -21.53 -10.52
C GLU A 289 8.65 -20.07 -10.11
#